data_b6447e3170576cf336389461da383545
#
_entry.id   b6447e3170576cf336389461da383545
#
_cell.length_a   1.000
_cell.length_b   1.000
_cell.length_c   1.000
_cell.angle_alpha   90.00
_cell.angle_beta   90.00
_cell.angle_gamma   90.00
#
_symmetry.space_group_name_H-M   'P 1'
#
loop_
_entity.id
_entity.type
_entity.pdbx_description
1 polymer ?
#
loop_
_entity_poly.entity_id
_entity_poly.type
_entity_poly.pdbx_seq_one_letter_code
_entity_poly.pdbx_strand_id
1 'polypeptide(L)'
;MKLVFTPSPSKVHKYRVLFPDKRAIDFGSYKLKDYTDHKNPLLMRAHLIRCGGNLTREQLLETDSAEIHKCMLKVKTSSTEDWENIYKRGYWERWILWSHPTVNQAKLHMTQKNGVLFMPLHDTFY
;
A
#
# COMPACT_ATOMS: atom_id res chain seq x y z
N MET A 1 8.42 13.65 -3.20
CA MET A 1 7.30 14.44 -2.65
C MET A 1 7.20 14.21 -1.15
N LYS A 2 7.03 15.26 -0.39
CA LYS A 2 6.89 15.18 1.07
C LYS A 2 5.42 15.14 1.46
N LEU A 3 5.04 14.15 2.26
CA LEU A 3 3.65 13.90 2.64
C LEU A 3 3.52 13.73 4.15
N VAL A 4 2.34 14.03 4.69
CA VAL A 4 1.99 13.72 6.08
C VAL A 4 1.10 12.49 6.10
N PHE A 5 1.52 11.47 6.85
CA PHE A 5 0.81 10.21 7.02
C PHE A 5 0.29 10.13 8.45
N THR A 6 -1.03 10.03 8.63
CA THR A 6 -1.68 10.04 9.95
C THR A 6 -2.75 8.97 10.04
N PRO A 7 -3.20 8.62 11.24
CA PRO A 7 -4.48 7.94 11.38
C PRO A 7 -5.59 8.79 10.75
N SER A 8 -6.56 8.14 10.11
CA SER A 8 -7.67 8.86 9.51
C SER A 8 -8.64 9.36 10.59
N PRO A 9 -9.16 10.60 10.49
CA PRO A 9 -10.26 11.04 11.34
C PRO A 9 -11.59 10.40 10.96
N SER A 10 -11.68 9.74 9.81
CA SER A 10 -12.86 8.99 9.39
C SER A 10 -13.03 7.73 10.25
N LYS A 11 -14.28 7.43 10.64
CA LYS A 11 -14.57 6.24 11.45
C LYS A 11 -14.49 4.93 10.65
N VAL A 12 -14.42 5.02 9.31
CA VAL A 12 -14.40 3.84 8.43
C VAL A 12 -13.03 3.55 7.85
N HIS A 13 -12.10 4.53 7.85
CA HIS A 13 -10.76 4.38 7.26
C HIS A 13 -9.68 4.32 8.33
N LYS A 14 -8.62 3.55 8.07
CA LYS A 14 -7.49 3.40 8.99
C LYS A 14 -6.55 4.61 8.95
N TYR A 15 -6.23 5.10 7.76
CA TYR A 15 -5.18 6.08 7.56
C TYR A 15 -5.59 7.21 6.63
N ARG A 16 -4.85 8.31 6.75
CA ARG A 16 -4.95 9.47 5.86
C ARG A 16 -3.57 9.89 5.40
N VAL A 17 -3.45 10.26 4.13
CA VAL A 17 -2.28 10.96 3.62
C VAL A 17 -2.68 12.38 3.21
N LEU A 18 -1.86 13.36 3.63
CA LEU A 18 -2.04 14.77 3.29
C LEU A 18 -0.93 15.20 2.35
N PHE A 19 -1.33 15.84 1.24
CA PHE A 19 -0.42 16.38 0.23
C PHE A 19 -0.11 17.86 0.49
N PRO A 20 1.01 18.39 -0.06
CA PRO A 20 1.36 19.81 0.11
C PRO A 20 0.28 20.77 -0.39
N ASP A 21 -0.50 20.38 -1.39
CA ASP A 21 -1.59 21.18 -1.94
C ASP A 21 -2.89 21.06 -1.12
N LYS A 22 -2.81 20.46 0.07
CA LYS A 22 -3.93 20.24 1.01
C LYS A 22 -4.94 19.19 0.57
N ARG A 23 -4.73 18.48 -0.54
CA ARG A 23 -5.52 17.30 -0.84
C ARG A 23 -5.27 16.21 0.19
N ALA A 24 -6.30 15.42 0.48
CA ALA A 24 -6.20 14.31 1.42
C ALA A 24 -6.81 13.06 0.82
N ILE A 25 -6.23 11.91 1.13
CA ILE A 25 -6.79 10.61 0.77
C ILE A 25 -6.91 9.79 2.04
N ASP A 26 -8.15 9.34 2.35
CA ASP A 26 -8.41 8.36 3.39
C ASP A 26 -8.44 6.98 2.77
N PHE A 27 -7.80 6.00 3.40
CA PHE A 27 -7.71 4.65 2.84
C PHE A 27 -7.64 3.58 3.93
N GLY A 28 -7.84 2.32 3.49
CA GLY A 28 -7.93 1.18 4.38
C GLY A 28 -9.30 1.10 5.05
N SER A 29 -9.73 -0.12 5.40
CA SER A 29 -11.00 -0.34 6.08
C SER A 29 -10.77 -0.99 7.44
N TYR A 30 -11.38 -0.47 8.50
CA TYR A 30 -11.35 -1.12 9.80
C TYR A 30 -12.06 -2.48 9.80
N LYS A 31 -12.96 -2.69 8.87
CA LYS A 31 -13.74 -3.94 8.78
C LYS A 31 -12.97 -5.07 8.11
N LEU A 32 -11.89 -4.76 7.40
CA LEU A 32 -11.13 -5.73 6.62
C LEU A 32 -9.72 -5.86 7.16
N LYS A 33 -9.21 -7.09 7.20
CA LYS A 33 -7.80 -7.34 7.52
C LYS A 33 -6.98 -7.24 6.24
N ASP A 34 -5.85 -6.57 6.33
CA ASP A 34 -4.89 -6.44 5.24
C ASP A 34 -3.59 -7.18 5.57
N TYR A 35 -2.58 -7.07 4.71
CA TYR A 35 -1.32 -7.77 4.90
C TYR A 35 -0.59 -7.36 6.18
N THR A 36 -0.76 -6.13 6.65
CA THR A 36 -0.17 -5.69 7.91
C THR A 36 -0.82 -6.35 9.13
N ASP A 37 -2.04 -6.89 8.98
CA ASP A 37 -2.74 -7.62 10.03
C ASP A 37 -2.39 -9.11 10.01
N HIS A 38 -2.65 -9.79 8.88
CA HIS A 38 -2.51 -11.25 8.82
C HIS A 38 -1.10 -11.72 8.42
N LYS A 39 -0.32 -10.89 7.75
CA LYS A 39 1.06 -11.17 7.35
C LYS A 39 1.21 -12.45 6.50
N ASN A 40 0.20 -12.76 5.72
CA ASN A 40 0.13 -13.98 4.91
C ASN A 40 0.30 -13.65 3.42
N PRO A 41 1.44 -14.02 2.79
CA PRO A 41 1.69 -13.71 1.38
C PRO A 41 0.68 -14.32 0.41
N LEU A 42 0.09 -15.47 0.73
CA LEU A 42 -0.96 -16.08 -0.10
C LEU A 42 -2.20 -15.20 -0.15
N LEU A 43 -2.59 -14.61 0.98
CA LEU A 43 -3.74 -13.71 1.04
C LEU A 43 -3.42 -12.39 0.33
N MET A 44 -2.18 -11.91 0.41
CA MET A 44 -1.76 -10.75 -0.37
C MET A 44 -1.89 -11.03 -1.87
N ARG A 45 -1.37 -12.16 -2.35
CA ARG A 45 -1.49 -12.54 -3.76
C ARG A 45 -2.95 -12.60 -4.20
N ALA A 46 -3.80 -13.25 -3.41
CA ALA A 46 -5.23 -13.33 -3.71
C ALA A 46 -5.87 -11.94 -3.82
N HIS A 47 -5.50 -11.02 -2.93
CA HIS A 47 -5.98 -9.64 -2.98
C HIS A 47 -5.54 -8.91 -4.26
N LEU A 48 -4.25 -9.03 -4.62
CA LEU A 48 -3.74 -8.39 -5.84
C LEU A 48 -4.43 -8.93 -7.10
N ILE A 49 -4.72 -10.22 -7.13
CA ILE A 49 -5.48 -10.83 -8.23
C ILE A 49 -6.89 -10.24 -8.31
N ARG A 50 -7.60 -10.15 -7.18
CA ARG A 50 -8.96 -9.56 -7.13
C ARG A 50 -8.97 -8.11 -7.57
N CYS A 51 -7.90 -7.37 -7.29
CA CYS A 51 -7.76 -5.96 -7.69
C CYS A 51 -7.19 -5.79 -9.10
N GLY A 52 -7.14 -6.86 -9.89
CA GLY A 52 -6.72 -6.79 -11.30
C GLY A 52 -5.22 -6.75 -11.51
N GLY A 53 -4.42 -7.13 -10.50
CA GLY A 53 -2.97 -7.12 -10.61
C GLY A 53 -2.44 -7.96 -11.77
N ASN A 54 -1.42 -7.43 -12.47
CA ASN A 54 -0.81 -8.07 -13.62
C ASN A 54 0.31 -9.00 -13.16
N LEU A 55 -0.05 -10.26 -12.88
CA LEU A 55 0.89 -11.27 -12.41
C LEU A 55 1.36 -12.15 -13.57
N THR A 56 2.65 -12.54 -13.54
CA THR A 56 3.18 -13.54 -14.44
C THR A 56 2.73 -14.94 -14.03
N ARG A 57 2.90 -15.92 -14.92
CA ARG A 57 2.59 -17.31 -14.60
C ARG A 57 3.44 -17.81 -13.42
N GLU A 58 4.73 -17.48 -13.39
CA GLU A 58 5.62 -17.86 -12.29
C GLU A 58 5.16 -17.28 -10.96
N GLN A 59 4.72 -16.03 -10.96
CA GLN A 59 4.19 -15.38 -9.75
C GLN A 59 2.90 -16.06 -9.24
N LEU A 60 2.06 -16.53 -10.16
CA LEU A 60 0.82 -17.23 -9.81
C LEU A 60 1.09 -18.63 -9.24
N LEU A 61 2.17 -19.31 -9.68
CA LEU A 61 2.45 -20.69 -9.34
C LEU A 61 3.42 -20.86 -8.17
N GLU A 62 4.05 -19.78 -7.70
CA GLU A 62 5.01 -19.87 -6.60
C GLU A 62 4.34 -20.39 -5.32
N THR A 63 5.01 -21.31 -4.63
CA THR A 63 4.48 -21.97 -3.43
C THR A 63 5.22 -21.60 -2.15
N ASP A 64 6.45 -21.11 -2.23
CA ASP A 64 7.21 -20.72 -1.05
C ASP A 64 6.79 -19.34 -0.57
N SER A 65 6.40 -19.21 0.71
CA SER A 65 5.86 -17.97 1.26
C SER A 65 6.83 -16.79 1.12
N ALA A 66 8.11 -16.99 1.39
CA ALA A 66 9.11 -15.91 1.27
C ALA A 66 9.27 -15.48 -0.19
N GLU A 67 9.24 -16.42 -1.13
CA GLU A 67 9.34 -16.13 -2.55
C GLU A 67 8.05 -15.47 -3.09
N ILE A 68 6.87 -15.88 -2.59
CA ILE A 68 5.61 -15.21 -2.92
C ILE A 68 5.68 -13.73 -2.51
N HIS A 69 6.13 -13.45 -1.29
CA HIS A 69 6.29 -12.07 -0.84
C HIS A 69 7.19 -11.26 -1.79
N LYS A 70 8.37 -11.81 -2.13
CA LYS A 70 9.30 -11.14 -3.05
C LYS A 70 8.70 -10.93 -4.43
N CYS A 71 8.00 -11.92 -4.96
CA CYS A 71 7.34 -11.83 -6.25
C CYS A 71 6.26 -10.77 -6.27
N MET A 72 5.47 -10.68 -5.19
CA MET A 72 4.38 -9.72 -5.13
C MET A 72 4.88 -8.27 -5.11
N LEU A 73 6.05 -8.01 -4.55
CA LEU A 73 6.65 -6.66 -4.60
C LEU A 73 6.95 -6.20 -6.03
N LYS A 74 7.09 -7.13 -6.97
CA LYS A 74 7.34 -6.82 -8.39
C LYS A 74 6.05 -6.56 -9.17
N VAL A 75 4.88 -6.80 -8.59
CA VAL A 75 3.59 -6.55 -9.24
C VAL A 75 3.24 -5.07 -9.02
N LYS A 76 3.47 -4.25 -10.05
CA LYS A 76 3.36 -2.78 -9.95
C LYS A 76 2.18 -2.21 -10.69
N THR A 77 1.49 -3.01 -11.47
CA THR A 77 0.37 -2.54 -12.30
C THR A 77 -0.86 -3.41 -12.14
N SER A 78 -2.01 -2.81 -12.41
CA SER A 78 -3.32 -3.46 -12.36
C SER A 78 -4.13 -3.04 -13.56
N SER A 79 -5.01 -3.94 -14.04
CA SER A 79 -5.93 -3.63 -15.13
C SER A 79 -7.14 -2.79 -14.68
N THR A 80 -7.39 -2.70 -13.36
CA THR A 80 -8.56 -2.02 -12.82
C THR A 80 -8.22 -0.86 -11.88
N GLU A 81 -6.99 -0.82 -11.33
CA GLU A 81 -6.55 0.20 -10.40
C GLU A 81 -5.25 0.84 -10.91
N ASP A 82 -5.03 2.09 -10.53
CA ASP A 82 -3.82 2.83 -10.90
C ASP A 82 -2.84 2.83 -9.72
N TRP A 83 -2.01 1.79 -9.64
CA TRP A 83 -1.04 1.63 -8.55
C TRP A 83 0.23 2.46 -8.72
N GLU A 84 0.31 3.22 -9.81
CA GLU A 84 1.44 4.10 -10.07
C GLU A 84 1.10 5.58 -9.83
N ASN A 85 -0.18 5.89 -9.58
CA ASN A 85 -0.64 7.25 -9.36
C ASN A 85 -0.84 7.54 -7.87
N ILE A 86 0.03 8.37 -7.32
CA ILE A 86 0.04 8.74 -5.89
C ILE A 86 -1.25 9.44 -5.44
N TYR A 87 -2.05 9.97 -6.37
CA TYR A 87 -3.31 10.64 -6.05
C TYR A 87 -4.52 9.71 -6.07
N LYS A 88 -4.30 8.41 -6.17
CA LYS A 88 -5.37 7.40 -6.15
C LYS A 88 -5.33 6.60 -4.86
N ARG A 89 -6.52 6.31 -4.30
CA ARG A 89 -6.64 5.49 -3.09
C ARG A 89 -5.99 4.12 -3.26
N GLY A 90 -6.18 3.49 -4.43
CA GLY A 90 -5.61 2.16 -4.72
C GLY A 90 -4.09 2.12 -4.61
N TYR A 91 -3.39 3.20 -4.97
CA TYR A 91 -1.94 3.32 -4.79
C TYR A 91 -1.57 3.15 -3.30
N TRP A 92 -2.26 3.87 -2.40
CA TRP A 92 -1.97 3.84 -0.97
C TRP A 92 -2.34 2.50 -0.34
N GLU A 93 -3.47 1.92 -0.73
CA GLU A 93 -3.86 0.59 -0.28
C GLU A 93 -2.83 -0.46 -0.72
N ARG A 94 -2.41 -0.42 -1.99
CA ARG A 94 -1.41 -1.35 -2.51
C ARG A 94 -0.09 -1.25 -1.78
N TRP A 95 0.47 -0.05 -1.63
CA TRP A 95 1.84 0.13 -1.17
C TRP A 95 1.98 0.25 0.35
N ILE A 96 0.95 0.63 1.08
CA ILE A 96 0.97 0.64 2.55
C ILE A 96 0.40 -0.65 3.14
N LEU A 97 -0.75 -1.11 2.65
CA LEU A 97 -1.49 -2.21 3.29
C LEU A 97 -1.21 -3.58 2.68
N TRP A 98 -0.80 -3.64 1.42
CA TRP A 98 -0.67 -4.89 0.68
C TRP A 98 0.71 -5.03 0.02
N SER A 99 1.79 -4.64 0.71
CA SER A 99 3.16 -4.78 0.24
C SER A 99 4.09 -5.43 1.26
N HIS A 100 4.11 -4.93 2.46
CA HIS A 100 4.96 -5.41 3.54
C HIS A 100 4.14 -5.77 4.78
N PRO A 101 4.68 -6.63 5.67
CA PRO A 101 3.92 -7.07 6.85
C PRO A 101 3.77 -6.02 7.93
N THR A 102 4.47 -4.88 7.83
CA THR A 102 4.26 -3.75 8.74
C THR A 102 4.19 -2.44 7.96
N VAL A 103 3.46 -1.47 8.52
CA VAL A 103 3.35 -0.14 7.93
C VAL A 103 4.72 0.53 7.83
N ASN A 104 5.56 0.38 8.86
CA ASN A 104 6.90 0.99 8.85
C ASN A 104 7.78 0.44 7.72
N GLN A 105 7.75 -0.87 7.49
CA GLN A 105 8.46 -1.49 6.36
C GLN A 105 7.92 -0.99 5.02
N ALA A 106 6.60 -0.87 4.89
CA ALA A 106 5.97 -0.35 3.68
C ALA A 106 6.40 1.09 3.40
N LYS A 107 6.39 1.96 4.42
CA LYS A 107 6.83 3.36 4.30
C LYS A 107 8.30 3.44 3.88
N LEU A 108 9.16 2.62 4.47
CA LEU A 108 10.59 2.58 4.11
C LEU A 108 10.78 2.18 2.65
N HIS A 109 10.06 1.16 2.20
CA HIS A 109 10.09 0.71 0.81
C HIS A 109 9.65 1.83 -0.15
N MET A 110 8.55 2.53 0.18
CA MET A 110 8.06 3.64 -0.63
C MET A 110 9.08 4.77 -0.71
N THR A 111 9.75 5.09 0.39
CA THR A 111 10.81 6.10 0.40
C THR A 111 11.96 5.70 -0.54
N GLN A 112 12.40 4.45 -0.45
CA GLN A 112 13.53 3.95 -1.24
C GLN A 112 13.20 3.76 -2.72
N LYS A 113 12.00 3.29 -3.03
CA LYS A 113 11.64 2.89 -4.40
C LYS A 113 10.74 3.87 -5.13
N ASN A 114 9.87 4.58 -4.41
CA ASN A 114 8.89 5.48 -4.99
C ASN A 114 9.20 6.96 -4.75
N GLY A 115 10.27 7.27 -4.02
CA GLY A 115 10.68 8.65 -3.74
C GLY A 115 9.73 9.42 -2.83
N VAL A 116 8.92 8.73 -2.04
CA VAL A 116 7.98 9.36 -1.10
C VAL A 116 8.69 9.63 0.22
N LEU A 117 8.65 10.88 0.68
CA LEU A 117 9.18 11.27 1.99
C LEU A 117 8.02 11.53 2.93
N PHE A 118 8.01 10.82 4.06
CA PHE A 118 6.98 11.01 5.09
C PHE A 118 7.48 12.00 6.13
N MET A 119 6.74 13.09 6.31
CA MET A 119 7.07 14.11 7.31
C MET A 119 6.66 13.64 8.70
N PRO A 120 7.41 14.02 9.76
CA PRO A 120 6.95 13.81 11.13
C PRO A 120 5.60 14.48 11.36
N LEU A 121 4.77 13.91 12.26
CA LEU A 121 3.42 14.42 12.51
C LEU A 121 3.40 15.87 12.98
N HIS A 122 4.46 16.32 13.69
CA HIS A 122 4.56 17.71 14.17
C HIS A 122 5.01 18.70 13.09
N ASP A 123 5.47 18.23 11.92
CA ASP A 123 5.90 19.05 10.79
C ASP A 123 4.80 19.06 9.72
N THR A 124 3.61 19.50 10.09
CA THR A 124 2.46 19.53 9.18
C THR A 124 2.54 20.72 8.23
N PHE A 125 1.71 20.70 7.18
CA PHE A 125 1.59 21.78 6.21
C PHE A 125 0.69 22.91 6.71
N TYR A 126 0.13 22.80 7.90
CA TYR A 126 -0.85 23.75 8.45
C TYR A 126 -0.32 24.49 9.65
#